data_a638bb5e3a7413a6f2d1e609eadf1162
#
_entry.id   a638bb5e3a7413a6f2d1e609eadf1162
#
_cell.length_a   1.000
_cell.length_b   1.000
_cell.length_c   1.000
_cell.angle_alpha   90.00
_cell.angle_beta   90.00
_cell.angle_gamma   90.00
#
_symmetry.space_group_name_H-M   'P 1'
#
loop_
_entity.id
_entity.type
_entity.pdbx_description
1 polymer ?
#
loop_
_entity_poly.entity_id
_entity_poly.type
_entity_poly.pdbx_seq_one_letter_code
_entity_poly.pdbx_strand_id
1 'polypeptide(L)'
;TGETVTRAEAHSRGILHRTAHVWIIDGGNILLQKRSKTKDSYPGLLDISSAGHVDAGDDLIGSALRELKEELGISASSDELEFAGFRRAFYRGEFYGKPFLDNEIAAVYAYRKAVDIKKLVLQTSEVESVIWEDFYEVLSHVRSGDKRYCIYEDELLMIEKFVGGNCRG
;
A
#
# COMPACT_ATOMS: atom_id res chain seq x y z
N THR A 1 -17.81 -16.47 4.66
CA THR A 1 -19.18 -16.03 4.99
C THR A 1 -19.61 -15.20 3.80
N GLY A 2 -20.60 -15.29 3.11
CA GLY A 2 -20.99 -14.52 1.92
C GLY A 2 -21.57 -13.13 2.25
N GLU A 3 -21.27 -12.58 3.42
CA GLU A 3 -21.70 -11.25 3.82
C GLU A 3 -20.75 -10.18 3.30
N THR A 4 -21.30 -9.11 2.75
CA THR A 4 -20.59 -7.92 2.34
C THR A 4 -20.86 -6.78 3.30
N VAL A 5 -19.85 -5.99 3.61
CA VAL A 5 -19.94 -4.81 4.49
C VAL A 5 -19.30 -3.62 3.82
N THR A 6 -19.73 -2.43 4.18
CA THR A 6 -19.08 -1.21 3.72
C THR A 6 -17.71 -1.05 4.39
N ARG A 7 -16.79 -0.30 3.76
CA ARG A 7 -15.50 0.06 4.36
C ARG A 7 -15.67 0.70 5.74
N ALA A 8 -16.64 1.60 5.89
CA ALA A 8 -16.93 2.27 7.16
C ALA A 8 -17.34 1.28 8.26
N GLU A 9 -18.17 0.29 7.94
CA GLU A 9 -18.56 -0.77 8.88
C GLU A 9 -17.38 -1.68 9.22
N ALA A 10 -16.54 -2.05 8.23
CA ALA A 10 -15.37 -2.88 8.45
C ALA A 10 -14.45 -2.23 9.50
N HIS A 11 -14.13 -0.96 9.35
CA HIS A 11 -13.24 -0.24 10.26
C HIS A 11 -13.91 0.18 11.59
N SER A 12 -15.21 0.40 11.64
CA SER A 12 -15.90 0.70 12.90
C SER A 12 -16.07 -0.51 13.81
N ARG A 13 -16.22 -1.69 13.22
CA ARG A 13 -16.50 -2.97 13.92
C ARG A 13 -15.27 -3.89 13.97
N GLY A 14 -14.19 -3.58 13.27
CA GLY A 14 -13.01 -4.43 13.14
C GLY A 14 -13.29 -5.74 12.40
N ILE A 15 -14.14 -5.69 11.38
CA ILE A 15 -14.47 -6.86 10.56
C ILE A 15 -13.27 -7.20 9.68
N LEU A 16 -12.92 -8.49 9.66
CA LEU A 16 -11.86 -8.98 8.80
C LEU A 16 -12.19 -8.72 7.33
N HIS A 17 -11.32 -8.00 6.64
CA HIS A 17 -11.46 -7.68 5.24
C HIS A 17 -10.14 -7.92 4.47
N ARG A 18 -10.23 -7.87 3.15
CA ARG A 18 -9.09 -8.09 2.27
C ARG A 18 -8.60 -6.77 1.69
N THR A 19 -7.28 -6.65 1.58
CA THR A 19 -6.60 -5.54 0.90
C THR A 19 -5.60 -6.06 -0.11
N ALA A 20 -5.22 -5.23 -1.07
CA ALA A 20 -4.16 -5.49 -2.02
C ALA A 20 -3.14 -4.35 -1.93
N HIS A 21 -1.89 -4.69 -1.70
CA HIS A 21 -0.77 -3.77 -1.53
C HIS A 21 0.24 -3.94 -2.64
N VAL A 22 0.70 -2.85 -3.24
CA VAL A 22 1.71 -2.87 -4.28
C VAL A 22 2.89 -2.00 -3.89
N TRP A 23 4.08 -2.59 -3.90
CA TRP A 23 5.35 -1.92 -3.73
C TRP A 23 6.03 -1.73 -5.08
N ILE A 24 6.28 -0.49 -5.45
CA ILE A 24 7.05 -0.17 -6.67
C ILE A 24 8.52 -0.05 -6.26
N ILE A 25 9.36 -0.88 -6.89
CA ILE A 25 10.76 -1.05 -6.53
C ILE A 25 11.64 -0.81 -7.75
N ASP A 26 12.64 0.07 -7.62
CA ASP A 26 13.66 0.31 -8.63
C ASP A 26 15.06 0.22 -7.99
N GLY A 27 15.78 -0.87 -8.31
CA GLY A 27 17.07 -1.17 -7.70
C GLY A 27 16.99 -1.26 -6.18
N GLY A 28 17.67 -0.37 -5.47
CA GLY A 28 17.65 -0.26 -4.01
C GLY A 28 16.56 0.65 -3.46
N ASN A 29 15.77 1.28 -4.33
CA ASN A 29 14.78 2.28 -3.92
C ASN A 29 13.36 1.72 -3.99
N ILE A 30 12.50 2.25 -3.12
CA ILE A 30 11.06 2.02 -3.12
C ILE A 30 10.32 3.33 -3.33
N LEU A 31 9.22 3.28 -4.09
CA LEU A 31 8.35 4.42 -4.24
C LEU A 31 7.37 4.48 -3.08
N LEU A 32 7.34 5.58 -2.36
CA LEU A 32 6.38 5.84 -1.30
C LEU A 32 5.37 6.88 -1.75
N GLN A 33 4.11 6.71 -1.35
CA GLN A 33 3.11 7.75 -1.47
C GLN A 33 3.02 8.58 -0.17
N LYS A 34 2.84 9.87 -0.32
CA LYS A 34 2.37 10.71 0.77
C LYS A 34 0.85 10.78 0.72
N ARG A 35 0.21 10.28 1.76
CA ARG A 35 -1.26 10.25 1.87
C ARG A 35 -1.83 11.65 1.86
N SER A 36 -2.96 11.83 1.17
CA SER A 36 -3.69 13.10 1.20
C SER A 36 -4.05 13.49 2.64
N LYS A 37 -4.02 14.78 2.94
CA LYS A 37 -4.44 15.34 4.23
C LYS A 37 -5.92 15.17 4.52
N THR A 38 -6.70 14.83 3.49
CA THR A 38 -8.15 14.58 3.59
C THR A 38 -8.50 13.12 3.86
N LYS A 39 -7.51 12.23 3.96
CA LYS A 39 -7.72 10.81 4.27
C LYS A 39 -8.31 10.65 5.67
N ASP A 40 -9.19 9.67 5.82
CA ASP A 40 -9.84 9.30 7.08
C ASP A 40 -8.90 8.62 8.08
N SER A 41 -7.76 8.10 7.62
CA SER A 41 -6.72 7.47 8.43
C SER A 41 -5.33 7.88 7.96
N TYR A 42 -4.41 8.07 8.89
CA TYR A 42 -3.00 8.41 8.64
C TYR A 42 -2.79 9.59 7.66
N PRO A 43 -3.51 10.73 7.81
CA PRO A 43 -3.41 11.84 6.87
C PRO A 43 -1.99 12.43 6.84
N GLY A 44 -1.46 12.63 5.63
CA GLY A 44 -0.16 13.26 5.39
C GLY A 44 1.07 12.41 5.72
N LEU A 45 0.90 11.15 6.14
CA LEU A 45 2.03 10.24 6.38
C LEU A 45 2.51 9.60 5.08
N LEU A 46 3.74 9.10 5.12
CA LEU A 46 4.32 8.26 4.06
C LEU A 46 3.81 6.82 4.21
N ASP A 47 3.39 6.27 3.10
CA ASP A 47 2.78 4.95 2.98
C ASP A 47 3.39 4.17 1.82
N ILE A 48 3.04 2.90 1.70
CA ILE A 48 3.42 2.03 0.57
C ILE A 48 3.01 2.67 -0.76
N SER A 49 3.53 2.15 -1.89
CA SER A 49 3.32 2.79 -3.20
C SER A 49 1.85 2.91 -3.58
N SER A 50 1.07 1.84 -3.42
CA SER A 50 -0.38 1.82 -3.65
C SER A 50 -1.04 0.74 -2.81
N ALA A 51 -2.23 1.04 -2.27
CA ALA A 51 -2.99 0.11 -1.44
C ALA A 51 -4.48 0.38 -1.47
N GLY A 52 -5.28 -0.67 -1.59
CA GLY A 52 -6.72 -0.54 -1.53
C GLY A 52 -7.45 -1.78 -1.06
N HIS A 53 -8.74 -1.59 -0.77
CA HIS A 53 -9.63 -2.67 -0.39
C HIS A 53 -9.99 -3.54 -1.60
N VAL A 54 -10.14 -4.82 -1.35
CA VAL A 54 -10.66 -5.76 -2.35
C VAL A 54 -12.18 -5.79 -2.23
N ASP A 55 -12.86 -5.30 -3.26
CA ASP A 55 -14.31 -5.27 -3.29
C ASP A 55 -14.92 -6.68 -3.30
N ALA A 56 -16.18 -6.77 -2.90
CA ALA A 56 -16.89 -8.04 -2.86
C ALA A 56 -17.05 -8.60 -4.29
N GLY A 57 -16.52 -9.80 -4.52
CA GLY A 57 -16.52 -10.45 -5.82
C GLY A 57 -15.25 -10.25 -6.64
N ASP A 58 -14.41 -9.26 -6.28
CA ASP A 58 -13.14 -9.02 -6.96
C ASP A 58 -12.05 -10.00 -6.51
N ASP A 59 -11.11 -10.26 -7.42
CA ASP A 59 -9.89 -10.97 -7.12
C ASP A 59 -8.78 -10.01 -6.63
N LEU A 60 -7.78 -10.58 -5.97
CA LEU A 60 -6.71 -9.82 -5.31
C LEU A 60 -5.82 -9.07 -6.30
N ILE A 61 -5.44 -9.73 -7.40
CA ILE A 61 -4.54 -9.13 -8.39
C ILE A 61 -5.26 -8.07 -9.22
N GLY A 62 -6.51 -8.31 -9.58
CA GLY A 62 -7.36 -7.32 -10.25
C GLY A 62 -7.53 -6.05 -9.42
N SER A 63 -7.74 -6.21 -8.10
CA SER A 63 -7.80 -5.08 -7.17
C SER A 63 -6.48 -4.33 -7.09
N ALA A 64 -5.34 -5.02 -7.02
CA ALA A 64 -4.01 -4.40 -7.03
C ALA A 64 -3.77 -3.56 -8.30
N LEU A 65 -4.14 -4.10 -9.48
CA LEU A 65 -4.01 -3.39 -10.76
C LEU A 65 -4.94 -2.18 -10.85
N ARG A 66 -6.15 -2.29 -10.32
CA ARG A 66 -7.10 -1.19 -10.25
C ARG A 66 -6.55 -0.04 -9.40
N GLU A 67 -6.07 -0.34 -8.19
CA GLU A 67 -5.50 0.67 -7.28
C GLU A 67 -4.26 1.35 -7.89
N LEU A 68 -3.33 0.61 -8.51
CA LEU A 68 -2.19 1.20 -9.23
C LEU A 68 -2.64 2.22 -10.28
N LYS A 69 -3.70 1.89 -11.03
CA LYS A 69 -4.23 2.75 -12.07
C LYS A 69 -4.96 3.97 -11.49
N GLU A 70 -5.77 3.78 -10.46
CA GLU A 70 -6.57 4.84 -9.85
C GLU A 70 -5.69 5.82 -9.07
N GLU A 71 -4.81 5.32 -8.20
CA GLU A 71 -3.99 6.16 -7.33
C GLU A 71 -2.82 6.84 -8.05
N LEU A 72 -2.15 6.11 -8.98
CA LEU A 72 -0.88 6.54 -9.60
C LEU A 72 -0.94 6.69 -11.13
N GLY A 73 -2.02 6.29 -11.78
CA GLY A 73 -2.13 6.32 -13.24
C GLY A 73 -1.32 5.24 -13.95
N ILE A 74 -0.82 4.23 -13.23
CA ILE A 74 -0.03 3.14 -13.81
C ILE A 74 -0.96 2.05 -14.34
N SER A 75 -0.89 1.78 -15.65
CA SER A 75 -1.55 0.63 -16.27
C SER A 75 -0.55 -0.52 -16.37
N ALA A 76 -0.74 -1.53 -15.54
CA ALA A 76 0.07 -2.74 -15.49
C ALA A 76 -0.76 -3.97 -15.85
N SER A 77 -0.08 -5.06 -16.22
CA SER A 77 -0.68 -6.39 -16.40
C SER A 77 -0.35 -7.31 -15.21
N SER A 78 -1.11 -8.38 -15.07
CA SER A 78 -0.98 -9.28 -13.92
C SER A 78 0.39 -9.98 -13.84
N ASP A 79 1.03 -10.23 -14.97
CA ASP A 79 2.37 -10.81 -15.05
C ASP A 79 3.51 -9.85 -14.67
N GLU A 80 3.20 -8.56 -14.53
CA GLU A 80 4.14 -7.54 -14.04
C GLU A 80 4.10 -7.39 -12.50
N LEU A 81 3.15 -8.03 -11.83
CA LEU A 81 3.05 -8.06 -10.37
C LEU A 81 3.63 -9.37 -9.82
N GLU A 82 4.70 -9.27 -9.04
CA GLU A 82 5.33 -10.41 -8.37
C GLU A 82 4.75 -10.58 -6.96
N PHE A 83 4.08 -11.69 -6.70
CA PHE A 83 3.46 -11.93 -5.38
C PHE A 83 4.52 -12.15 -4.29
N ALA A 84 4.48 -11.33 -3.26
CA ALA A 84 5.39 -11.39 -2.11
C ALA A 84 4.89 -12.33 -1.00
N GLY A 85 3.58 -12.34 -0.77
CA GLY A 85 2.93 -13.13 0.27
C GLY A 85 1.66 -12.48 0.81
N PHE A 86 1.10 -13.09 1.84
CA PHE A 86 0.01 -12.50 2.62
C PHE A 86 0.52 -11.95 3.94
N ARG A 87 0.03 -10.76 4.30
CA ARG A 87 0.25 -10.15 5.59
C ARG A 87 -1.07 -10.09 6.36
N ARG A 88 -1.05 -10.52 7.62
CA ARG A 88 -2.16 -10.37 8.53
C ARG A 88 -1.90 -9.19 9.46
N ALA A 89 -2.80 -8.22 9.49
CA ALA A 89 -2.69 -7.06 10.35
C ALA A 89 -3.92 -6.86 11.22
N PHE A 90 -3.70 -6.35 12.42
CA PHE A 90 -4.73 -5.82 13.29
C PHE A 90 -4.20 -4.55 13.95
N TYR A 91 -4.88 -3.45 13.70
CA TYR A 91 -4.60 -2.16 14.33
C TYR A 91 -5.85 -1.62 15.02
N ARG A 92 -5.65 -1.03 16.18
CA ARG A 92 -6.69 -0.32 16.92
C ARG A 92 -6.19 1.08 17.28
N GLY A 93 -6.92 2.09 16.84
CA GLY A 93 -6.59 3.48 17.10
C GLY A 93 -7.78 4.39 17.00
N GLU A 94 -7.50 5.67 16.83
CA GLU A 94 -8.51 6.72 16.68
C GLU A 94 -8.03 7.75 15.67
N PHE A 95 -8.92 8.17 14.78
CA PHE A 95 -8.70 9.28 13.86
C PHE A 95 -9.89 10.24 13.92
N TYR A 96 -9.61 11.52 14.04
CA TYR A 96 -10.65 12.58 14.12
C TYR A 96 -11.71 12.32 15.20
N GLY A 97 -11.29 11.79 16.35
CA GLY A 97 -12.20 11.49 17.47
C GLY A 97 -13.11 10.26 17.23
N LYS A 98 -12.83 9.44 16.22
CA LYS A 98 -13.60 8.23 15.92
C LYS A 98 -12.72 6.99 16.05
N PRO A 99 -13.21 5.91 16.67
CA PRO A 99 -12.51 4.64 16.72
C PRO A 99 -12.23 4.11 15.32
N PHE A 100 -11.03 3.58 15.11
CA PHE A 100 -10.60 2.95 13.88
C PHE A 100 -10.00 1.58 14.20
N LEU A 101 -10.63 0.54 13.67
CA LEU A 101 -10.21 -0.86 13.84
C LEU A 101 -9.86 -1.41 12.47
N ASP A 102 -8.58 -1.61 12.22
CA ASP A 102 -8.12 -2.22 10.99
C ASP A 102 -7.81 -3.70 11.23
N ASN A 103 -8.52 -4.56 10.53
CA ASN A 103 -8.45 -6.00 10.68
C ASN A 103 -8.40 -6.62 9.29
N GLU A 104 -7.18 -6.73 8.73
CA GLU A 104 -6.99 -7.04 7.33
C GLU A 104 -6.12 -8.26 7.05
N ILE A 105 -6.34 -8.85 5.89
CA ILE A 105 -5.40 -9.72 5.20
C ILE A 105 -5.02 -9.02 3.90
N ALA A 106 -3.78 -8.55 3.82
CA ALA A 106 -3.21 -7.90 2.64
C ALA A 106 -2.52 -8.93 1.74
N ALA A 107 -2.87 -8.93 0.45
CA ALA A 107 -2.05 -9.57 -0.58
C ALA A 107 -0.99 -8.57 -1.03
N VAL A 108 0.27 -8.88 -0.81
CA VAL A 108 1.41 -7.99 -1.06
C VAL A 108 2.08 -8.37 -2.37
N TYR A 109 2.27 -7.37 -3.23
CA TYR A 109 2.90 -7.50 -4.55
C TYR A 109 4.08 -6.55 -4.71
N ALA A 110 5.07 -6.94 -5.49
CA ALA A 110 6.14 -6.09 -5.98
C ALA A 110 5.93 -5.78 -7.47
N TYR A 111 6.07 -4.52 -7.86
CA TYR A 111 6.11 -4.04 -9.23
C TYR A 111 7.49 -3.47 -9.52
N ARG A 112 8.22 -4.06 -10.48
CA ARG A 112 9.63 -3.74 -10.75
C ARG A 112 9.89 -3.22 -12.17
N LYS A 113 8.87 -2.68 -12.83
CA LYS A 113 9.07 -1.96 -14.08
C LYS A 113 9.49 -0.52 -13.81
N ALA A 114 10.24 0.04 -14.72
CA ALA A 114 10.69 1.43 -14.63
C ALA A 114 9.51 2.41 -14.55
N VAL A 115 9.52 3.29 -13.55
CA VAL A 115 8.50 4.32 -13.33
C VAL A 115 9.12 5.70 -13.37
N ASP A 116 8.66 6.53 -14.31
CA ASP A 116 8.97 7.96 -14.33
C ASP A 116 7.93 8.70 -13.46
N ILE A 117 8.33 9.09 -12.26
CA ILE A 117 7.42 9.78 -11.31
C ILE A 117 6.83 11.09 -11.87
N LYS A 118 7.49 11.71 -12.86
CA LYS A 118 6.99 12.94 -13.49
C LYS A 118 5.82 12.70 -14.43
N LYS A 119 5.60 11.44 -14.83
CA LYS A 119 4.50 11.03 -15.71
C LYS A 119 3.32 10.43 -14.97
N LEU A 120 3.42 10.26 -13.66
CA LEU A 120 2.32 9.73 -12.86
C LEU A 120 1.14 10.69 -12.81
N VAL A 121 -0.05 10.12 -12.82
CA VAL A 121 -1.31 10.85 -12.67
C VAL A 121 -1.91 10.48 -11.33
N LEU A 122 -1.64 11.32 -10.32
CA LEU A 122 -2.04 11.06 -8.95
C LEU A 122 -3.53 11.36 -8.72
N GLN A 123 -4.22 10.45 -8.05
CA GLN A 123 -5.55 10.69 -7.51
C GLN A 123 -5.41 11.58 -6.26
N THR A 124 -5.54 12.88 -6.41
CA THR A 124 -5.21 13.87 -5.37
C THR A 124 -6.07 13.79 -4.10
N SER A 125 -7.25 13.15 -4.18
CA SER A 125 -8.06 12.83 -3.00
C SER A 125 -7.43 11.76 -2.11
N GLU A 126 -6.58 10.89 -2.69
CA GLU A 126 -5.93 9.77 -2.02
C GLU A 126 -4.44 10.04 -1.78
N VAL A 127 -3.73 10.54 -2.80
CA VAL A 127 -2.28 10.70 -2.84
C VAL A 127 -1.91 12.17 -3.05
N GLU A 128 -1.20 12.78 -2.08
CA GLU A 128 -0.70 14.16 -2.19
C GLU A 128 0.53 14.24 -3.12
N SER A 129 1.46 13.31 -2.96
CA SER A 129 2.70 13.23 -3.73
C SER A 129 3.34 11.85 -3.62
N VAL A 130 4.37 11.61 -4.42
CA VAL A 130 5.19 10.41 -4.35
C VAL A 130 6.66 10.76 -4.23
N ILE A 131 7.44 9.88 -3.62
CA ILE A 131 8.89 10.05 -3.45
C ILE A 131 9.59 8.69 -3.54
N TRP A 132 10.78 8.67 -4.17
CA TRP A 132 11.71 7.56 -4.08
C TRP A 132 12.53 7.67 -2.81
N GLU A 133 12.61 6.60 -2.03
CA GLU A 133 13.50 6.50 -0.87
C GLU A 133 14.29 5.18 -0.91
N ASP A 134 15.50 5.20 -0.34
CA ASP A 134 16.30 3.99 -0.18
C ASP A 134 15.59 3.01 0.77
N PHE A 135 15.51 1.76 0.37
CA PHE A 135 14.79 0.72 1.12
C PHE A 135 15.33 0.55 2.55
N TYR A 136 16.66 0.48 2.71
CA TYR A 136 17.26 0.23 4.02
C TYR A 136 17.18 1.46 4.93
N GLU A 137 17.18 2.67 4.38
CA GLU A 137 16.90 3.88 5.15
C GLU A 137 15.46 3.88 5.67
N VAL A 138 14.47 3.56 4.81
CA VAL A 138 13.06 3.43 5.24
C VAL A 138 12.91 2.35 6.30
N LEU A 139 13.52 1.17 6.11
CA LEU A 139 13.47 0.08 7.09
C LEU A 139 14.05 0.52 8.44
N SER A 140 15.16 1.27 8.43
CA SER A 140 15.78 1.82 9.66
C SER A 140 14.87 2.81 10.36
N HIS A 141 14.23 3.72 9.60
CA HIS A 141 13.28 4.70 10.14
C HIS A 141 12.05 4.02 10.76
N VAL A 142 11.46 3.05 10.06
CA VAL A 142 10.30 2.30 10.56
C VAL A 142 10.64 1.54 11.84
N ARG A 143 11.80 0.88 11.89
CA ARG A 143 12.31 0.19 13.11
C ARG A 143 12.51 1.14 14.29
N SER A 144 12.93 2.36 14.02
CA SER A 144 13.10 3.39 15.07
C SER A 144 11.80 4.01 15.56
N GLY A 145 10.67 3.65 14.94
CA GLY A 145 9.35 4.20 15.26
C GLY A 145 9.13 5.61 14.75
N ASP A 146 9.77 5.98 13.63
CA ASP A 146 9.61 7.28 13.00
C ASP A 146 8.15 7.52 12.59
N LYS A 147 7.55 8.58 13.16
CA LYS A 147 6.13 8.90 13.00
C LYS A 147 5.74 9.47 11.63
N ARG A 148 6.70 9.68 10.75
CA ARG A 148 6.43 10.08 9.36
C ARG A 148 5.84 8.96 8.52
N TYR A 149 6.01 7.70 8.95
CA TYR A 149 5.60 6.51 8.21
C TYR A 149 4.40 5.83 8.86
N CYS A 150 3.45 5.38 8.05
CA CYS A 150 2.41 4.41 8.44
C CYS A 150 2.68 3.02 7.83
N ILE A 151 3.94 2.71 7.64
CA ILE A 151 4.47 1.47 7.07
C ILE A 151 4.87 0.53 8.20
N TYR A 152 4.70 -0.76 7.99
CA TYR A 152 5.05 -1.80 8.96
C TYR A 152 6.30 -2.56 8.54
N GLU A 153 7.17 -2.86 9.53
CA GLU A 153 8.43 -3.56 9.31
C GLU A 153 8.24 -4.95 8.68
N ASP A 154 7.26 -5.71 9.14
CA ASP A 154 6.99 -7.06 8.65
C ASP A 154 6.68 -7.08 7.15
N GLU A 155 6.01 -6.05 6.62
CA GLU A 155 5.74 -5.95 5.20
C GLU A 155 6.97 -5.53 4.38
N LEU A 156 7.80 -4.63 4.91
CA LEU A 156 9.11 -4.32 4.31
C LEU A 156 9.97 -5.57 4.17
N LEU A 157 10.04 -6.39 5.20
CA LEU A 157 10.81 -7.65 5.17
C LEU A 157 10.27 -8.65 4.13
N MET A 158 8.96 -8.62 3.82
CA MET A 158 8.38 -9.47 2.76
C MET A 158 8.88 -9.07 1.36
N ILE A 159 9.14 -7.80 1.14
CA ILE A 159 9.57 -7.28 -0.18
C ILE A 159 11.09 -7.15 -0.31
N GLU A 160 11.86 -7.33 0.75
CA GLU A 160 13.33 -7.21 0.75
C GLU A 160 13.99 -8.06 -0.34
N LYS A 161 13.47 -9.27 -0.60
CA LYS A 161 13.96 -10.18 -1.65
C LYS A 161 13.89 -9.62 -3.08
N PHE A 162 13.12 -8.57 -3.31
CA PHE A 162 12.96 -7.91 -4.60
C PHE A 162 13.86 -6.68 -4.74
N VAL A 163 14.45 -6.21 -3.63
CA VAL A 163 15.33 -5.03 -3.58
C VAL A 163 16.71 -5.41 -4.08
N GLY A 164 17.35 -4.51 -4.87
CA GLY A 164 18.70 -4.72 -5.39
C GLY A 164 18.80 -5.62 -6.63
N GLY A 165 17.70 -6.21 -7.10
CA GLY A 165 17.64 -6.92 -8.39
C GLY A 165 17.44 -5.94 -9.54
N ASN A 166 18.11 -6.18 -10.69
CA ASN A 166 17.87 -5.38 -11.89
C ASN A 166 16.38 -5.40 -12.28
N CYS A 167 15.85 -4.24 -12.63
CA CYS A 167 14.54 -4.17 -13.29
C CYS A 167 14.52 -5.13 -14.46
N ARG A 168 13.59 -6.06 -14.49
CA ARG A 168 13.38 -6.91 -15.67
C ARG A 168 12.78 -6.01 -16.75
N GLY A 169 13.61 -5.70 -17.75
CA GLY A 169 13.25 -4.90 -18.92
C GLY A 169 12.13 -5.49 -19.76
#